data_79bb8bc34b27e699add227b961e076f0
#
_entry.id   79bb8bc34b27e699add227b961e076f0
#
_cell.length_a   1.000
_cell.length_b   1.000
_cell.length_c   1.000
_cell.angle_alpha   90.00
_cell.angle_beta   90.00
_cell.angle_gamma   90.00
#
_symmetry.space_group_name_H-M   'P 1'
#
loop_
_entity.id
_entity.type
_entity.pdbx_description
1 polymer ?
#
loop_
_entity_poly.entity_id
_entity_poly.type
_entity_poly.pdbx_seq_one_letter_code
_entity_poly.pdbx_strand_id
1 'polypeptide(L)'
;MNTFIVYDSQFGNTERIAQAIADTVRAFGQASAVHVDPAHPVSFQGVDLLILGSPTQGFRPTLAMQFLLGNVSSQALRGLAVACFDTRFRGRLWKSSAAPRMARQLRTMGVEPIIQPESFFVKAMKKEGPLLAGEVERAATWARMLFTKAQASHPAMR
;
A
#
# COMPACT_ATOMS: atom_id res chain seq x y z
N MET A 1 3.23 17.49 0.79
CA MET A 1 2.35 16.31 0.62
C MET A 1 2.59 15.36 1.76
N ASN A 2 1.54 14.93 2.44
CA ASN A 2 1.57 14.01 3.56
C ASN A 2 1.16 12.61 3.09
N THR A 3 2.08 11.65 3.16
CA THR A 3 1.88 10.28 2.72
C THR A 3 1.67 9.37 3.92
N PHE A 4 0.61 8.60 3.89
CA PHE A 4 0.28 7.64 4.91
C PHE A 4 0.25 6.22 4.34
N ILE A 5 1.05 5.35 4.90
CA ILE A 5 1.16 3.96 4.48
C ILE A 5 0.55 3.10 5.57
N VAL A 6 -0.54 2.41 5.26
CA VAL A 6 -1.17 1.44 6.16
C VAL A 6 -0.92 0.04 5.62
N TYR A 7 -0.31 -0.81 6.42
CA TYR A 7 0.06 -2.14 5.99
C TYR A 7 -0.25 -3.19 7.05
N ASP A 8 -0.42 -4.43 6.61
CA ASP A 8 -0.29 -5.61 7.47
C ASP A 8 0.97 -6.39 7.07
N SER A 9 1.53 -7.11 8.03
CA SER A 9 2.73 -7.91 7.80
C SER A 9 2.77 -9.08 8.78
N GLN A 10 2.84 -10.30 8.24
CA GLN A 10 2.92 -11.50 9.06
C GLN A 10 4.36 -11.92 9.35
N PHE A 11 5.24 -11.80 8.37
CA PHE A 11 6.63 -12.27 8.44
C PHE A 11 7.67 -11.15 8.27
N GLY A 12 7.24 -9.89 8.24
CA GLY A 12 8.11 -8.73 8.11
C GLY A 12 8.40 -8.28 6.68
N ASN A 13 8.02 -9.04 5.66
CA ASN A 13 8.31 -8.69 4.26
C ASN A 13 7.53 -7.45 3.79
N THR A 14 6.22 -7.43 4.04
CA THR A 14 5.37 -6.27 3.70
C THR A 14 5.81 -5.03 4.47
N GLU A 15 6.18 -5.19 5.74
CA GLU A 15 6.72 -4.11 6.57
C GLU A 15 8.00 -3.52 5.96
N ARG A 16 8.95 -4.36 5.53
CA ARG A 16 10.19 -3.89 4.88
C ARG A 16 9.91 -3.08 3.62
N ILE A 17 8.94 -3.50 2.81
CA ILE A 17 8.50 -2.73 1.64
C ILE A 17 7.85 -1.41 2.07
N ALA A 18 6.94 -1.43 3.04
CA ALA A 18 6.29 -0.23 3.57
C ALA A 18 7.31 0.79 4.10
N GLN A 19 8.32 0.34 4.86
CA GLN A 19 9.39 1.20 5.35
C GLN A 19 10.25 1.77 4.21
N ALA A 20 10.62 0.96 3.22
CA ALA A 20 11.39 1.43 2.07
C ALA A 20 10.63 2.51 1.28
N ILE A 21 9.32 2.36 1.14
CA ILE A 21 8.46 3.37 0.53
C ILE A 21 8.45 4.64 1.39
N ALA A 22 8.24 4.53 2.70
CA ALA A 22 8.22 5.66 3.63
C ALA A 22 9.54 6.42 3.63
N ASP A 23 10.66 5.71 3.73
CA ASP A 23 12.00 6.32 3.75
C ASP A 23 12.29 7.07 2.44
N THR A 24 11.87 6.49 1.32
CA THR A 24 12.02 7.14 0.02
C THR A 24 11.20 8.43 -0.07
N VAL A 25 9.94 8.39 0.38
CA VAL A 25 9.05 9.56 0.31
C VAL A 25 9.48 10.67 1.26
N ARG A 26 10.06 10.34 2.42
CA ARG A 26 10.57 11.34 3.39
C ARG A 26 11.62 12.26 2.80
N ALA A 27 12.32 11.86 1.75
CA ALA A 27 13.24 12.74 1.03
C ALA A 27 12.52 13.87 0.26
N PHE A 28 11.22 13.78 0.04
CA PHE A 28 10.43 14.70 -0.79
C PHE A 28 9.21 15.29 -0.04
N GLY A 29 8.83 14.72 1.10
CA GLY A 29 7.65 15.14 1.86
C GLY A 29 7.54 14.41 3.20
N GLN A 30 6.38 14.48 3.81
CA GLN A 30 6.11 13.74 5.04
C GLN A 30 5.61 12.32 4.70
N ALA A 31 6.11 11.33 5.42
CA ALA A 31 5.62 9.96 5.30
C ALA A 31 5.63 9.23 6.65
N SER A 32 4.57 8.51 6.91
CA SER A 32 4.46 7.58 8.03
C SER A 32 3.96 6.22 7.54
N ALA A 33 4.50 5.16 8.13
CA ALA A 33 4.07 3.80 7.88
C ALA A 33 3.56 3.19 9.19
N VAL A 34 2.33 2.67 9.17
CA VAL A 34 1.64 2.16 10.36
C VAL A 34 1.12 0.77 10.06
N HIS A 35 1.39 -0.14 10.98
CA HIS A 35 0.79 -1.49 10.96
C HIS A 35 -0.71 -1.36 11.27
N VAL A 36 -1.55 -2.00 10.45
CA VAL A 36 -3.00 -2.00 10.69
C VAL A 36 -3.34 -2.71 12.00
N ASP A 37 -4.15 -2.07 12.81
CA ASP A 37 -4.69 -2.65 14.03
C ASP A 37 -6.22 -2.52 14.01
N PRO A 38 -6.97 -3.62 13.91
CA PRO A 38 -8.43 -3.58 13.92
C PRO A 38 -9.04 -2.96 15.18
N ALA A 39 -8.30 -2.96 16.30
CA ALA A 39 -8.74 -2.36 17.55
C ALA A 39 -8.59 -0.83 17.59
N HIS A 40 -7.77 -0.27 16.70
CA HIS A 40 -7.47 1.15 16.67
C HIS A 40 -7.78 1.72 15.28
N PRO A 41 -8.95 2.39 15.11
CA PRO A 41 -9.33 2.99 13.84
C PRO A 41 -8.28 3.98 13.34
N VAL A 42 -7.99 3.92 12.06
CA VAL A 42 -7.03 4.80 11.40
C VAL A 42 -7.75 6.05 10.91
N SER A 43 -7.19 7.23 11.21
CA SER A 43 -7.67 8.50 10.66
C SER A 43 -6.87 8.89 9.42
N PHE A 44 -7.57 9.31 8.39
CA PHE A 44 -6.97 9.81 7.14
C PHE A 44 -7.02 11.34 7.03
N GLN A 45 -7.32 12.03 8.13
CA GLN A 45 -7.35 13.49 8.13
C GLN A 45 -5.96 14.08 7.83
N GLY A 46 -5.92 15.00 6.88
CA GLY A 46 -4.66 15.64 6.46
C GLY A 46 -3.73 14.74 5.64
N VAL A 47 -4.21 13.60 5.18
CA VAL A 47 -3.48 12.71 4.27
C VAL A 47 -3.75 13.13 2.84
N ASP A 48 -2.71 13.17 2.02
CA ASP A 48 -2.78 13.47 0.59
C ASP A 48 -2.63 12.22 -0.27
N LEU A 49 -1.73 11.32 0.14
CA LEU A 49 -1.47 10.05 -0.51
C LEU A 49 -1.61 8.90 0.50
N LEU A 50 -2.56 8.03 0.28
CA LEU A 50 -2.75 6.81 1.04
C LEU A 50 -2.20 5.61 0.27
N ILE A 51 -1.33 4.83 0.90
CA ILE A 51 -0.79 3.60 0.33
C ILE A 51 -1.22 2.43 1.21
N LEU A 52 -1.86 1.44 0.63
CA LEU A 52 -2.32 0.24 1.33
C LEU A 52 -1.46 -0.96 0.94
N GLY A 53 -0.92 -1.65 1.94
CA GLY A 53 -0.04 -2.80 1.76
C GLY A 53 -0.50 -4.04 2.51
N SER A 54 -0.48 -5.20 1.87
CA SER A 54 -0.85 -6.47 2.50
C SER A 54 -0.04 -7.64 1.93
N PRO A 55 0.35 -8.62 2.73
CA PRO A 55 0.76 -9.90 2.17
C PRO A 55 -0.44 -10.58 1.51
N THR A 56 -0.19 -11.34 0.45
CA THR A 56 -1.22 -12.17 -0.17
C THR A 56 -1.34 -13.48 0.59
N GLN A 57 -2.50 -13.73 1.17
CA GLN A 57 -2.85 -14.96 1.87
C GLN A 57 -4.09 -15.60 1.22
N GLY A 58 -3.94 -16.82 0.70
CA GLY A 58 -5.03 -17.48 -0.01
C GLY A 58 -5.62 -16.61 -1.13
N PHE A 59 -4.77 -15.93 -1.89
CA PHE A 59 -5.15 -14.98 -2.96
C PHE A 59 -5.90 -13.73 -2.48
N ARG A 60 -5.83 -13.38 -1.20
CA ARG A 60 -6.56 -12.25 -0.60
C ARG A 60 -5.64 -11.40 0.27
N PRO A 61 -6.04 -10.15 0.56
CA PRO A 61 -5.48 -9.40 1.67
C PRO A 61 -5.71 -10.12 2.99
N THR A 62 -4.92 -9.80 4.00
CA THR A 62 -5.15 -10.31 5.37
C THR A 62 -6.51 -9.89 5.90
N LEU A 63 -7.01 -10.60 6.91
CA LEU A 63 -8.28 -10.26 7.55
C LEU A 63 -8.27 -8.85 8.15
N ALA A 64 -7.16 -8.43 8.73
CA ALA A 64 -7.03 -7.08 9.28
C ALA A 64 -7.18 -6.01 8.18
N MET A 65 -6.56 -6.20 7.01
CA MET A 65 -6.69 -5.29 5.89
C MET A 65 -8.10 -5.34 5.28
N GLN A 66 -8.72 -6.51 5.20
CA GLN A 66 -10.12 -6.65 4.76
C GLN A 66 -11.06 -5.92 5.72
N PHE A 67 -10.82 -6.02 7.04
CA PHE A 67 -11.59 -5.31 8.05
C PHE A 67 -11.45 -3.79 7.89
N LEU A 68 -10.24 -3.28 7.72
CA LEU A 68 -10.00 -1.86 7.46
C LEU A 68 -10.82 -1.37 6.24
N LEU A 69 -10.70 -2.06 5.11
CA LEU A 69 -11.40 -1.68 3.88
C LEU A 69 -12.92 -1.85 3.96
N GLY A 70 -13.41 -2.77 4.79
CA GLY A 70 -14.84 -2.97 5.03
C GLY A 70 -15.47 -1.93 5.95
N ASN A 71 -14.68 -1.22 6.75
CA ASN A 71 -15.15 -0.25 7.74
C ASN A 71 -14.80 1.20 7.40
N VAL A 72 -13.89 1.46 6.47
CA VAL A 72 -13.60 2.81 6.01
C VAL A 72 -14.74 3.32 5.10
N SER A 73 -15.18 4.55 5.34
CA SER A 73 -16.18 5.16 4.47
C SER A 73 -15.56 5.73 3.19
N SER A 74 -16.31 5.71 2.10
CA SER A 74 -15.89 6.38 0.85
C SER A 74 -15.68 7.89 1.05
N GLN A 75 -16.39 8.49 2.00
CA GLN A 75 -16.20 9.90 2.36
C GLN A 75 -14.80 10.16 2.97
N ALA A 76 -14.31 9.26 3.82
CA ALA A 76 -12.98 9.39 4.42
C ALA A 76 -11.84 9.29 3.38
N LEU A 77 -12.09 8.65 2.25
CA LEU A 77 -11.14 8.49 1.16
C LEU A 77 -11.29 9.53 0.05
N ARG A 78 -12.30 10.40 0.14
CA ARG A 78 -12.57 11.40 -0.90
C ARG A 78 -11.43 12.40 -1.03
N GLY A 79 -10.94 12.57 -2.23
CA GLY A 79 -9.86 13.52 -2.53
C GLY A 79 -8.45 13.00 -2.25
N LEU A 80 -8.31 11.81 -1.66
CA LEU A 80 -6.99 11.20 -1.49
C LEU A 80 -6.50 10.59 -2.80
N ALA A 81 -5.21 10.74 -3.08
CA ALA A 81 -4.53 9.84 -4.00
C ALA A 81 -4.36 8.48 -3.29
N VAL A 82 -4.73 7.39 -3.95
CA VAL A 82 -4.65 6.06 -3.32
C VAL A 82 -3.88 5.09 -4.21
N ALA A 83 -3.04 4.25 -3.59
CA ALA A 83 -2.32 3.17 -4.26
C ALA A 83 -2.31 1.91 -3.40
N CYS A 84 -2.12 0.75 -4.03
CA CYS A 84 -2.08 -0.55 -3.35
C CYS A 84 -0.84 -1.33 -3.75
N PHE A 85 -0.23 -2.03 -2.79
CA PHE A 85 0.80 -3.02 -3.07
C PHE A 85 0.57 -4.31 -2.27
N ASP A 86 1.18 -5.38 -2.71
CA ASP A 86 1.25 -6.62 -1.94
C ASP A 86 2.65 -7.24 -1.95
N THR A 87 2.84 -8.19 -1.05
CA THR A 87 3.95 -9.13 -1.09
C THR A 87 3.42 -10.53 -1.34
N ARG A 88 4.04 -11.25 -2.27
CA ARG A 88 3.60 -12.57 -2.70
C ARG A 88 4.69 -13.37 -3.39
N PHE A 89 4.45 -14.64 -3.61
CA PHE A 89 5.26 -15.44 -4.52
C PHE A 89 5.09 -14.97 -5.98
N ARG A 90 6.10 -15.14 -6.79
CA ARG A 90 5.96 -15.05 -8.25
C ARG A 90 4.99 -16.12 -8.74
N GLY A 91 4.12 -15.74 -9.68
CA GLY A 91 3.16 -16.67 -10.28
C GLY A 91 2.24 -15.97 -11.25
N ARG A 92 1.50 -16.78 -12.02
CA ARG A 92 0.60 -16.29 -13.07
C ARG A 92 -0.69 -15.63 -12.54
N LEU A 93 -1.06 -15.88 -11.29
CA LEU A 93 -2.35 -15.45 -10.72
C LEU A 93 -2.28 -14.08 -10.03
N TRP A 94 -1.48 -13.16 -10.57
CA TRP A 94 -1.33 -11.83 -9.98
C TRP A 94 -2.66 -11.05 -9.83
N LYS A 95 -3.60 -11.23 -10.77
CA LYS A 95 -4.94 -10.60 -10.71
C LYS A 95 -5.78 -11.05 -9.51
N SER A 96 -5.42 -12.16 -8.90
CA SER A 96 -6.08 -12.70 -7.71
C SER A 96 -5.31 -12.45 -6.43
N SER A 97 -4.22 -11.67 -6.48
CA SER A 97 -3.44 -11.33 -5.29
C SER A 97 -4.07 -10.18 -4.49
N ALA A 98 -3.48 -9.84 -3.35
CA ALA A 98 -4.04 -8.88 -2.41
C ALA A 98 -4.17 -7.48 -3.02
N ALA A 99 -3.15 -6.95 -3.68
CA ALA A 99 -3.17 -5.58 -4.18
C ALA A 99 -4.25 -5.33 -5.24
N PRO A 100 -4.42 -6.17 -6.28
CA PRO A 100 -5.53 -6.03 -7.21
C PRO A 100 -6.92 -6.16 -6.57
N ARG A 101 -7.05 -6.98 -5.51
CA ARG A 101 -8.32 -7.11 -4.78
C ARG A 101 -8.64 -5.86 -3.97
N MET A 102 -7.66 -5.29 -3.28
CA MET A 102 -7.82 -4.01 -2.57
C MET A 102 -8.20 -2.89 -3.56
N ALA A 103 -7.53 -2.80 -4.69
CA ALA A 103 -7.83 -1.82 -5.73
C ALA A 103 -9.26 -1.96 -6.28
N ARG A 104 -9.74 -3.20 -6.49
CA ARG A 104 -11.14 -3.43 -6.89
C ARG A 104 -12.13 -2.97 -5.85
N GLN A 105 -11.88 -3.25 -4.58
CA GLN A 105 -12.75 -2.81 -3.48
C GLN A 105 -12.80 -1.28 -3.40
N LEU A 106 -11.66 -0.60 -3.53
CA LEU A 106 -11.62 0.87 -3.60
C LEU A 106 -12.47 1.42 -4.75
N ARG A 107 -12.40 0.80 -5.93
CA ARG A 107 -13.24 1.19 -7.08
C ARG A 107 -14.73 1.06 -6.81
N THR A 108 -15.16 0.01 -6.08
CA THR A 108 -16.58 -0.12 -5.68
C THR A 108 -17.02 1.00 -4.72
N MET A 109 -16.07 1.64 -4.05
CA MET A 109 -16.29 2.80 -3.18
C MET A 109 -16.16 4.15 -3.92
N GLY A 110 -15.96 4.12 -5.24
CA GLY A 110 -15.76 5.32 -6.06
C GLY A 110 -14.34 5.90 -5.97
N VAL A 111 -13.37 5.14 -5.49
CA VAL A 111 -11.97 5.56 -5.37
C VAL A 111 -11.12 4.83 -6.40
N GLU A 112 -10.64 5.55 -7.41
CA GLU A 112 -9.74 4.97 -8.42
C GLU A 112 -8.28 5.10 -7.95
N PRO A 113 -7.54 4.00 -7.80
CA PRO A 113 -6.11 4.08 -7.52
C PRO A 113 -5.35 4.83 -8.61
N ILE A 114 -4.43 5.69 -8.20
CA ILE A 114 -3.69 6.57 -9.13
C ILE A 114 -2.71 5.83 -10.02
N ILE A 115 -2.39 4.59 -9.69
CA ILE A 115 -1.49 3.72 -10.45
C ILE A 115 -1.97 2.27 -10.36
N GLN A 116 -1.51 1.43 -11.28
CA GLN A 116 -1.77 0.00 -11.20
C GLN A 116 -1.21 -0.59 -9.88
N PRO A 117 -1.93 -1.52 -9.25
CA PRO A 117 -1.44 -2.20 -8.05
C PRO A 117 -0.09 -2.86 -8.31
N GLU A 118 0.82 -2.78 -7.34
CA GLU A 118 2.17 -3.34 -7.45
C GLU A 118 2.34 -4.57 -6.57
N SER A 119 3.16 -5.52 -7.03
CA SER A 119 3.51 -6.70 -6.25
C SER A 119 5.02 -6.77 -6.04
N PHE A 120 5.42 -7.02 -4.80
CA PHE A 120 6.80 -7.28 -4.41
C PHE A 120 6.96 -8.75 -4.05
N PHE A 121 8.03 -9.37 -4.54
CA PHE A 121 8.13 -10.81 -4.54
C PHE A 121 8.96 -11.35 -3.37
N VAL A 122 8.46 -12.44 -2.79
CA VAL A 122 9.13 -13.18 -1.74
C VAL A 122 9.59 -14.56 -2.26
N LYS A 123 10.70 -15.04 -1.71
CA LYS A 123 11.26 -16.36 -2.02
C LYS A 123 10.58 -17.46 -1.22
N ALA A 124 10.19 -17.13 0.02
CA ALA A 124 9.51 -18.07 0.92
C ALA A 124 8.67 -17.30 1.94
N MET A 125 7.60 -17.91 2.42
CA MET A 125 6.77 -17.42 3.52
C MET A 125 7.43 -17.81 4.84
N LYS A 126 8.49 -17.10 5.23
CA LYS A 126 9.21 -17.32 6.49
C LYS A 126 9.35 -15.99 7.23
N LYS A 127 9.42 -16.07 8.56
CA LYS A 127 9.84 -14.95 9.40
C LYS A 127 11.25 -14.53 8.94
N GLU A 128 11.47 -13.22 8.75
CA GLU A 128 12.72 -12.65 8.20
C GLU A 128 13.00 -13.12 6.76
N GLY A 129 12.08 -13.82 6.20
CA GLY A 129 12.21 -14.55 4.97
C GLY A 129 12.20 -13.61 3.83
N PRO A 130 12.83 -14.11 2.79
CA PRO A 130 13.52 -13.19 1.94
C PRO A 130 12.57 -12.61 0.92
N LEU A 131 12.47 -11.31 0.91
CA LEU A 131 12.20 -10.62 -0.34
C LEU A 131 13.23 -11.07 -1.38
N LEU A 132 12.83 -11.20 -2.62
CA LEU A 132 13.80 -11.42 -3.69
C LEU A 132 14.78 -10.24 -3.74
N ALA A 133 15.98 -10.50 -4.22
CA ALA A 133 16.98 -9.46 -4.42
C ALA A 133 16.42 -8.33 -5.32
N GLY A 134 16.67 -7.08 -4.95
CA GLY A 134 16.22 -5.91 -5.69
C GLY A 134 14.80 -5.41 -5.39
N GLU A 135 14.02 -6.12 -4.57
CA GLU A 135 12.63 -5.71 -4.30
C GLU A 135 12.52 -4.44 -3.45
N VAL A 136 13.46 -4.21 -2.53
CA VAL A 136 13.52 -2.98 -1.74
C VAL A 136 13.83 -1.77 -2.62
N GLU A 137 14.80 -1.90 -3.53
CA GLU A 137 15.17 -0.87 -4.51
C GLU A 137 14.03 -0.61 -5.49
N ARG A 138 13.30 -1.66 -5.88
CA ARG A 138 12.12 -1.54 -6.74
C ARG A 138 10.98 -0.81 -6.01
N ALA A 139 10.81 -1.05 -4.71
CA ALA A 139 9.86 -0.33 -3.88
C ALA A 139 10.19 1.17 -3.80
N ALA A 140 11.46 1.51 -3.63
CA ALA A 140 11.92 2.89 -3.66
C ALA A 140 11.66 3.58 -5.01
N THR A 141 11.89 2.88 -6.12
CA THR A 141 11.59 3.39 -7.46
C THR A 141 10.10 3.61 -7.65
N TRP A 142 9.28 2.65 -7.24
CA TRP A 142 7.83 2.77 -7.29
C TRP A 142 7.30 3.93 -6.43
N ALA A 143 7.87 4.13 -5.23
CA ALA A 143 7.51 5.23 -4.34
C ALA A 143 7.76 6.60 -4.97
N ARG A 144 8.90 6.80 -5.66
CA ARG A 144 9.18 8.06 -6.39
C ARG A 144 8.15 8.31 -7.49
N MET A 145 7.82 7.28 -8.25
CA MET A 145 6.82 7.37 -9.31
C MET A 145 5.43 7.71 -8.76
N LEU A 146 5.02 7.07 -7.65
CA LEU A 146 3.78 7.39 -6.94
C LEU A 146 3.73 8.83 -6.48
N PHE A 147 4.78 9.30 -5.82
CA PHE A 147 4.85 10.64 -5.29
C PHE A 147 4.74 11.68 -6.40
N THR A 148 5.46 11.51 -7.49
CA THR A 148 5.39 12.38 -8.68
C THR A 148 3.98 12.40 -9.26
N LYS A 149 3.34 11.23 -9.38
CA LYS A 149 1.99 11.12 -9.94
C LYS A 149 0.94 11.76 -9.03
N ALA A 150 1.05 11.55 -7.71
CA ALA A 150 0.17 12.16 -6.74
C ALA A 150 0.27 13.70 -6.75
N GLN A 151 1.47 14.25 -6.84
CA GLN A 151 1.67 15.69 -6.99
C GLN A 151 1.03 16.25 -8.26
N ALA A 152 1.11 15.54 -9.37
CA ALA A 152 0.49 15.97 -10.64
C ALA A 152 -1.04 15.96 -10.56
N SER A 153 -1.62 15.06 -9.77
CA SER A 153 -3.08 14.94 -9.57
C SER A 153 -3.64 15.98 -8.60
N HIS A 154 -2.79 16.63 -7.79
CA HIS A 154 -3.17 17.66 -6.81
C HIS A 154 -2.37 18.97 -7.02
N PRO A 155 -2.60 19.71 -8.11
CA PRO A 155 -1.82 20.89 -8.46
C PRO A 155 -1.91 22.05 -7.43
N ALA A 156 -2.90 22.04 -6.54
CA ALA A 156 -3.07 23.04 -5.49
C ALA A 156 -2.07 22.94 -4.32
N MET A 157 -1.18 21.95 -4.33
CA MET A 157 -0.20 21.71 -3.26
C MET A 157 1.24 22.13 -3.66
N ARG A 158 1.37 23.05 -4.60
CA ARG A 158 2.67 23.65 -4.97
C ARG A 158 2.98 24.90 -4.15
#